data_38d0e01f71585010a931ddcc60ffcbcd
#
_entry.id   38d0e01f71585010a931ddcc60ffcbcd
#
_cell.length_a   1.000
_cell.length_b   1.000
_cell.length_c   1.000
_cell.angle_alpha   90.00
_cell.angle_beta   90.00
_cell.angle_gamma   90.00
#
_symmetry.space_group_name_H-M   'P 1'
#
loop_
_entity.id
_entity.type
_entity.pdbx_description
1 polymer ?
#
loop_
_entity_poly.entity_id
_entity_poly.type
_entity_poly.pdbx_seq_one_letter_code
_entity_poly.pdbx_strand_id
1 'polypeptide(L)'
;VGLAHALINDPEILILDEPTSGLDPNQIEEVRTLIKQIGKTRTVIVSTHILQEVESICDRVIIINAGKIVADSPTAKLREQFSQKITINLIIAGCTFTEAKKVFSDVEEINAITKREGDFVLPVKKAVGLSLELNGTEEIRDKIFKLIVKNKWILYEMTTVKSSLEDIFHILTQKTSGENK
;
A
#
# COMPACT_ATOMS: atom_id res chain seq x y z
N VAL A 1 9.93 13.10 -26.35
CA VAL A 1 10.16 14.44 -26.94
C VAL A 1 9.93 15.54 -25.91
N GLY A 2 8.81 15.57 -25.15
CA GLY A 2 8.51 16.64 -24.17
C GLY A 2 9.54 16.79 -23.05
N LEU A 3 9.97 15.70 -22.44
CA LEU A 3 11.00 15.72 -21.38
C LEU A 3 12.34 16.24 -21.89
N ALA A 4 12.77 15.83 -23.09
CA ALA A 4 13.99 16.33 -23.70
C ALA A 4 13.93 17.85 -23.96
N HIS A 5 12.78 18.35 -24.42
CA HIS A 5 12.58 19.77 -24.64
C HIS A 5 12.64 20.58 -23.33
N ALA A 6 12.04 20.05 -22.25
CA ALA A 6 12.08 20.70 -20.93
C ALA A 6 13.50 20.80 -20.34
N LEU A 7 14.42 19.93 -20.75
CA LEU A 7 15.80 19.88 -20.26
C LEU A 7 16.79 20.74 -21.08
N ILE A 8 16.40 21.22 -22.27
CA ILE A 8 17.33 21.97 -23.16
C ILE A 8 17.99 23.17 -22.48
N ASN A 9 17.23 23.91 -21.68
CA ASN A 9 17.71 25.13 -21.02
C ASN A 9 18.34 24.88 -19.64
N ASP A 10 18.60 23.65 -19.30
CA ASP A 10 19.23 23.25 -18.03
C ASP A 10 18.57 23.86 -16.77
N PRO A 11 17.24 23.74 -16.60
CA PRO A 11 16.49 24.43 -15.55
C PRO A 11 16.86 23.91 -14.16
N GLU A 12 16.87 24.79 -13.14
CA GLU A 12 17.04 24.41 -11.73
C GLU A 12 15.80 23.69 -11.16
N ILE A 13 14.62 24.02 -11.69
CA ILE A 13 13.33 23.42 -11.31
C ILE A 13 12.69 22.84 -12.56
N LEU A 14 12.37 21.56 -12.51
CA LEU A 14 11.69 20.84 -13.57
C LEU A 14 10.28 20.46 -13.11
N ILE A 15 9.26 20.83 -13.89
CA ILE A 15 7.87 20.47 -13.62
C ILE A 15 7.39 19.53 -14.72
N LEU A 16 6.94 18.34 -14.32
CA LEU A 16 6.50 17.29 -15.20
C LEU A 16 5.04 16.92 -14.86
N ASP A 17 4.16 17.02 -15.84
CA ASP A 17 2.76 16.63 -15.73
C ASP A 17 2.56 15.28 -16.42
N GLU A 18 2.15 14.25 -15.63
CA GLU A 18 1.91 12.87 -16.08
C GLU A 18 3.04 12.34 -17.00
N PRO A 19 4.32 12.36 -16.59
CA PRO A 19 5.45 12.14 -17.49
C PRO A 19 5.54 10.72 -18.08
N THR A 20 4.83 9.77 -17.52
CA THR A 20 4.80 8.36 -17.94
C THR A 20 3.53 7.98 -18.69
N SER A 21 2.60 8.92 -18.83
CA SER A 21 1.32 8.66 -19.50
C SER A 21 1.52 8.26 -20.96
N GLY A 22 0.90 7.14 -21.36
CA GLY A 22 0.95 6.63 -22.74
C GLY A 22 2.26 5.92 -23.12
N LEU A 23 3.16 5.66 -22.16
CA LEU A 23 4.39 4.90 -22.38
C LEU A 23 4.17 3.40 -22.09
N ASP A 24 4.98 2.57 -22.72
CA ASP A 24 5.05 1.16 -22.39
C ASP A 24 5.84 0.90 -21.07
N PRO A 25 5.73 -0.28 -20.44
CA PRO A 25 6.39 -0.55 -19.15
C PRO A 25 7.91 -0.35 -19.14
N ASN A 26 8.61 -0.61 -20.24
CA ASN A 26 10.06 -0.44 -20.31
C ASN A 26 10.42 1.05 -20.37
N GLN A 27 9.68 1.82 -21.17
CA GLN A 27 9.84 3.28 -21.25
C GLN A 27 9.51 3.97 -19.92
N ILE A 28 8.50 3.50 -19.20
CA ILE A 28 8.17 3.99 -17.85
C ILE A 28 9.38 3.86 -16.93
N GLU A 29 10.04 2.71 -16.91
CA GLU A 29 11.20 2.48 -16.05
C GLU A 29 12.41 3.34 -16.44
N GLU A 30 12.63 3.55 -17.73
CA GLU A 30 13.65 4.47 -18.23
C GLU A 30 13.39 5.91 -17.78
N VAL A 31 12.16 6.39 -17.93
CA VAL A 31 11.76 7.75 -17.51
C VAL A 31 11.86 7.91 -16.00
N ARG A 32 11.43 6.93 -15.20
CA ARG A 32 11.59 6.92 -13.74
C ARG A 32 13.07 7.04 -13.32
N THR A 33 13.92 6.25 -13.95
CA THR A 33 15.36 6.28 -13.71
C THR A 33 15.95 7.64 -14.02
N LEU A 34 15.56 8.23 -15.16
CA LEU A 34 16.01 9.57 -15.57
C LEU A 34 15.54 10.66 -14.59
N ILE A 35 14.27 10.64 -14.18
CA ILE A 35 13.72 11.58 -13.18
C ILE A 35 14.50 11.49 -11.87
N LYS A 36 14.80 10.29 -11.37
CA LYS A 36 15.62 10.10 -10.17
C LYS A 36 17.04 10.65 -10.31
N GLN A 37 17.64 10.47 -11.47
CA GLN A 37 18.98 11.00 -11.73
C GLN A 37 18.99 12.54 -11.72
N ILE A 38 18.02 13.17 -12.37
CA ILE A 38 17.84 14.62 -12.39
C ILE A 38 17.57 15.15 -10.97
N GLY A 39 16.71 14.47 -10.20
CA GLY A 39 16.35 14.82 -8.83
C GLY A 39 17.52 14.86 -7.83
N LYS A 40 18.65 14.20 -8.14
CA LYS A 40 19.85 14.28 -7.29
C LYS A 40 20.50 15.65 -7.27
N THR A 41 20.32 16.44 -8.31
CA THR A 41 20.99 17.74 -8.48
C THR A 41 20.04 18.92 -8.65
N ARG A 42 18.73 18.63 -8.83
CA ARG A 42 17.70 19.63 -9.15
C ARG A 42 16.40 19.33 -8.43
N THR A 43 15.56 20.34 -8.31
CA THR A 43 14.19 20.14 -7.84
C THR A 43 13.31 19.65 -9.00
N VAL A 44 12.70 18.50 -8.84
CA VAL A 44 11.73 17.95 -9.79
C VAL A 44 10.36 17.86 -9.14
N ILE A 45 9.36 18.46 -9.76
CA ILE A 45 7.95 18.38 -9.37
C ILE A 45 7.24 17.50 -10.40
N VAL A 46 6.63 16.43 -9.94
CA VAL A 46 5.89 15.48 -10.79
C VAL A 46 4.44 15.46 -10.35
N SER A 47 3.51 15.72 -11.28
CA SER A 47 2.10 15.39 -11.07
C SER A 47 1.82 14.01 -11.65
N THR A 48 1.13 13.18 -10.91
CA THR A 48 0.67 11.86 -11.36
C THR A 48 -0.52 11.38 -10.53
N HIS A 49 -1.37 10.56 -11.13
CA HIS A 49 -2.43 9.83 -10.42
C HIS A 49 -2.01 8.40 -10.07
N ILE A 50 -0.81 7.98 -10.46
CA ILE A 50 -0.28 6.63 -10.23
C ILE A 50 0.57 6.62 -8.96
N LEU A 51 0.00 6.15 -7.85
CA LEU A 51 0.64 6.18 -6.54
C LEU A 51 1.91 5.32 -6.45
N GLN A 52 2.00 4.26 -7.25
CA GLN A 52 3.21 3.43 -7.37
C GLN A 52 4.40 4.22 -7.95
N GLU A 53 4.13 5.21 -8.82
CA GLU A 53 5.18 6.10 -9.31
C GLU A 53 5.68 7.02 -8.21
N VAL A 54 4.75 7.63 -7.45
CA VAL A 54 5.10 8.45 -6.29
C VAL A 54 6.00 7.66 -5.34
N GLU A 55 5.64 6.42 -5.03
CA GLU A 55 6.44 5.54 -4.17
C GLU A 55 7.84 5.27 -4.71
N SER A 56 7.96 5.15 -6.02
CA SER A 56 9.22 4.75 -6.66
C SER A 56 10.18 5.92 -6.87
N ILE A 57 9.69 7.14 -7.14
CA ILE A 57 10.53 8.26 -7.59
C ILE A 57 10.51 9.50 -6.68
N CYS A 58 9.52 9.65 -5.78
CA CYS A 58 9.36 10.88 -5.01
C CYS A 58 9.85 10.72 -3.55
N ASP A 59 10.64 11.70 -3.07
CA ASP A 59 11.03 11.80 -1.66
C ASP A 59 9.95 12.44 -0.80
N ARG A 60 9.13 13.32 -1.37
CA ARG A 60 8.04 14.05 -0.72
C ARG A 60 6.80 14.00 -1.58
N VAL A 61 5.64 13.92 -0.95
CA VAL A 61 4.34 13.88 -1.61
C VAL A 61 3.42 14.94 -1.05
N ILE A 62 2.71 15.62 -1.94
CA ILE A 62 1.60 16.54 -1.62
C ILE A 62 0.34 15.91 -2.21
N ILE A 63 -0.64 15.61 -1.36
CA ILE A 63 -1.94 15.07 -1.80
C ILE A 63 -2.96 16.20 -1.80
N ILE A 64 -3.61 16.38 -2.95
CA ILE A 64 -4.64 17.40 -3.16
C ILE A 64 -5.98 16.70 -3.37
N ASN A 65 -7.00 17.10 -2.59
CA ASN A 65 -8.36 16.62 -2.74
C ASN A 65 -9.34 17.79 -2.64
N ALA A 66 -10.30 17.89 -3.58
CA ALA A 66 -11.28 18.98 -3.65
C ALA A 66 -10.66 20.39 -3.52
N GLY A 67 -9.50 20.61 -4.16
CA GLY A 67 -8.79 21.90 -4.15
C GLY A 67 -8.05 22.22 -2.84
N LYS A 68 -7.96 21.28 -1.89
CA LYS A 68 -7.27 21.46 -0.61
C LYS A 68 -6.12 20.49 -0.49
N ILE A 69 -5.02 20.91 0.14
CA ILE A 69 -3.92 20.01 0.51
C ILE A 69 -4.40 19.20 1.71
N VAL A 70 -4.49 17.88 1.54
CA VAL A 70 -4.89 16.92 2.59
C VAL A 70 -3.71 16.20 3.21
N ALA A 71 -2.57 16.17 2.54
CA ALA A 71 -1.29 15.73 3.10
C ALA A 71 -0.13 16.45 2.41
N ASP A 72 0.93 16.70 3.18
CA ASP A 72 2.22 17.22 2.73
C ASP A 72 3.30 16.62 3.63
N SER A 73 4.04 15.64 3.12
CA SER A 73 4.98 14.86 3.93
C SER A 73 6.04 14.16 3.09
N PRO A 74 7.23 13.87 3.65
CA PRO A 74 8.14 12.87 3.08
C PRO A 74 7.42 11.53 2.89
N THR A 75 7.66 10.89 1.74
CA THR A 75 7.00 9.62 1.36
C THR A 75 7.24 8.52 2.41
N ALA A 76 8.46 8.44 2.95
CA ALA A 76 8.81 7.49 4.01
C ALA A 76 7.99 7.75 5.30
N LYS A 77 7.85 9.02 5.70
CA LYS A 77 7.10 9.40 6.91
C LYS A 77 5.60 9.18 6.76
N LEU A 78 5.06 9.43 5.57
CA LEU A 78 3.66 9.13 5.27
C LEU A 78 3.39 7.64 5.40
N ARG A 79 4.25 6.80 4.83
CA ARG A 79 4.18 5.35 5.04
C ARG A 79 4.24 4.97 6.51
N GLU A 80 5.17 5.51 7.28
CA GLU A 80 5.34 5.20 8.70
C GLU A 80 4.09 5.56 9.51
N GLN A 81 3.49 6.73 9.30
CA GLN A 81 2.27 7.15 9.98
C GLN A 81 1.07 6.25 9.71
N PHE A 82 0.99 5.65 8.52
CA PHE A 82 -0.12 4.78 8.12
C PHE A 82 0.25 3.29 8.11
N SER A 83 1.55 2.93 8.20
CA SER A 83 2.04 1.55 8.36
C SER A 83 1.75 0.94 9.74
N GLN A 84 1.07 1.66 10.62
CA GLN A 84 0.62 1.09 11.89
C GLN A 84 -0.43 -0.02 11.71
N LYS A 85 -0.95 -0.19 10.50
CA LYS A 85 -1.83 -1.29 10.14
C LYS A 85 -1.11 -2.32 9.27
N ILE A 86 -0.54 -3.32 9.91
CA ILE A 86 -0.08 -4.52 9.21
C ILE A 86 -1.28 -5.45 9.07
N THR A 87 -1.53 -5.93 7.86
CA THR A 87 -2.54 -6.95 7.61
C THR A 87 -1.86 -8.28 7.28
N ILE A 88 -2.20 -9.33 7.99
CA ILE A 88 -1.78 -10.69 7.65
C ILE A 88 -2.94 -11.38 6.94
N ASN A 89 -2.73 -11.73 5.68
CA ASN A 89 -3.67 -12.54 4.92
C ASN A 89 -3.35 -14.02 5.10
N LEU A 90 -4.40 -14.78 5.39
CA LEU A 90 -4.32 -16.22 5.60
C LEU A 90 -5.24 -16.96 4.65
N ILE A 91 -4.81 -18.14 4.17
CA ILE A 91 -5.69 -19.18 3.64
C ILE A 91 -5.44 -20.43 4.47
N ILE A 92 -6.47 -20.87 5.17
CA ILE A 92 -6.43 -22.04 6.04
C ILE A 92 -7.58 -22.99 5.71
N ALA A 93 -7.39 -24.28 5.97
CA ALA A 93 -8.45 -25.29 5.83
C ALA A 93 -8.62 -26.12 7.12
N GLY A 94 -9.76 -26.77 7.22
CA GLY A 94 -10.12 -27.56 8.39
C GLY A 94 -10.95 -26.79 9.43
N CYS A 95 -11.36 -25.56 9.11
CA CYS A 95 -12.27 -24.77 9.95
C CYS A 95 -13.21 -23.92 9.09
N THR A 96 -14.23 -23.35 9.76
CA THR A 96 -15.08 -22.29 9.23
C THR A 96 -14.51 -20.92 9.58
N PHE A 97 -14.97 -19.88 8.88
CA PHE A 97 -14.60 -18.49 9.22
C PHE A 97 -14.92 -18.13 10.68
N THR A 98 -16.07 -18.58 11.19
CA THR A 98 -16.51 -18.28 12.56
C THR A 98 -15.60 -18.92 13.60
N GLU A 99 -15.18 -20.18 13.39
CA GLU A 99 -14.23 -20.87 14.26
C GLU A 99 -12.87 -20.19 14.26
N ALA A 100 -12.34 -19.87 13.09
CA ALA A 100 -11.08 -19.17 12.95
C ALA A 100 -11.12 -17.78 13.61
N LYS A 101 -12.19 -17.02 13.37
CA LYS A 101 -12.42 -15.72 13.99
C LYS A 101 -12.40 -15.81 15.52
N LYS A 102 -13.06 -16.80 16.10
CA LYS A 102 -13.07 -16.99 17.54
C LYS A 102 -11.68 -17.24 18.12
N VAL A 103 -10.90 -18.12 17.49
CA VAL A 103 -9.55 -18.46 17.94
C VAL A 103 -8.58 -17.28 17.83
N PHE A 104 -8.63 -16.54 16.73
CA PHE A 104 -7.74 -15.39 16.52
C PHE A 104 -8.18 -14.15 17.29
N SER A 105 -9.45 -14.04 17.71
CA SER A 105 -9.91 -12.92 18.57
C SER A 105 -9.31 -12.93 19.98
N ASP A 106 -8.74 -14.05 20.42
CA ASP A 106 -8.07 -14.15 21.72
C ASP A 106 -6.60 -13.64 21.67
N VAL A 107 -6.14 -13.20 20.50
CA VAL A 107 -4.78 -12.65 20.31
C VAL A 107 -4.84 -11.13 20.43
N GLU A 108 -4.21 -10.57 21.47
CA GLU A 108 -4.29 -9.14 21.81
C GLU A 108 -3.78 -8.21 20.71
N GLU A 109 -2.80 -8.66 19.93
CA GLU A 109 -2.21 -7.91 18.85
C GLU A 109 -3.12 -7.81 17.60
N ILE A 110 -4.21 -8.59 17.54
CA ILE A 110 -5.15 -8.56 16.42
C ILE A 110 -6.30 -7.60 16.72
N ASN A 111 -6.38 -6.53 15.94
CA ASN A 111 -7.41 -5.51 16.06
C ASN A 111 -8.73 -5.89 15.39
N ALA A 112 -8.64 -6.45 14.18
CA ALA A 112 -9.81 -6.83 13.40
C ALA A 112 -9.56 -8.11 12.59
N ILE A 113 -10.62 -8.89 12.42
CA ILE A 113 -10.61 -10.12 11.62
C ILE A 113 -11.74 -10.05 10.63
N THR A 114 -11.41 -10.00 9.35
CA THR A 114 -12.35 -9.95 8.26
C THR A 114 -12.19 -11.15 7.34
N LYS A 115 -13.22 -11.44 6.55
CA LYS A 115 -13.08 -12.39 5.46
C LYS A 115 -12.22 -11.74 4.39
N ARG A 116 -11.21 -12.46 3.87
CA ARG A 116 -10.35 -11.94 2.81
C ARG A 116 -11.18 -11.64 1.57
N GLU A 117 -11.03 -10.44 1.05
CA GLU A 117 -11.62 -9.97 -0.20
C GLU A 117 -10.57 -9.96 -1.31
N GLY A 118 -11.01 -9.99 -2.58
CA GLY A 118 -10.16 -9.90 -3.77
C GLY A 118 -10.02 -11.23 -4.53
N ASP A 119 -9.25 -11.16 -5.62
CA ASP A 119 -9.02 -12.29 -6.52
C ASP A 119 -8.00 -13.26 -5.94
N PHE A 120 -8.47 -14.26 -5.22
CA PHE A 120 -7.66 -15.39 -4.80
C PHE A 120 -8.42 -16.70 -4.97
N VAL A 121 -7.68 -17.76 -5.26
CA VAL A 121 -8.24 -19.08 -5.46
C VAL A 121 -8.10 -19.89 -4.17
N LEU A 122 -9.21 -20.42 -3.67
CA LEU A 122 -9.16 -21.36 -2.54
C LEU A 122 -8.61 -22.70 -3.03
N PRO A 123 -7.55 -23.21 -2.42
CA PRO A 123 -6.88 -24.44 -2.87
C PRO A 123 -7.76 -25.68 -2.69
N VAL A 124 -8.73 -25.64 -1.78
CA VAL A 124 -9.68 -26.74 -1.51
C VAL A 124 -11.05 -26.17 -1.11
N LYS A 125 -12.13 -26.96 -1.34
CA LYS A 125 -13.53 -26.54 -1.06
C LYS A 125 -13.81 -26.13 0.39
N LYS A 126 -13.01 -26.57 1.35
CA LYS A 126 -13.15 -26.26 2.79
C LYS A 126 -12.08 -25.30 3.29
N ALA A 127 -11.44 -24.54 2.40
CA ALA A 127 -10.53 -23.49 2.81
C ALA A 127 -11.28 -22.18 3.03
N VAL A 128 -10.76 -21.36 3.94
CA VAL A 128 -11.24 -20.01 4.22
C VAL A 128 -10.11 -19.02 4.12
N GLY A 129 -10.39 -17.87 3.52
CA GLY A 129 -9.47 -16.72 3.47
C GLY A 129 -9.83 -15.74 4.59
N LEU A 130 -8.84 -15.30 5.33
CA LEU A 130 -8.95 -14.30 6.39
C LEU A 130 -7.93 -13.19 6.18
N SER A 131 -8.32 -11.99 6.62
CA SER A 131 -7.42 -10.84 6.77
C SER A 131 -7.42 -10.44 8.24
N LEU A 132 -6.23 -10.46 8.86
CA LEU A 132 -6.01 -10.10 10.25
C LEU A 132 -5.34 -8.73 10.29
N GLU A 133 -6.02 -7.69 10.77
CA GLU A 133 -5.42 -6.38 11.02
C GLU A 133 -4.71 -6.40 12.38
N LEU A 134 -3.46 -5.97 12.41
CA LEU A 134 -2.66 -5.93 13.63
C LEU A 134 -2.64 -4.54 14.27
N ASN A 135 -2.53 -4.51 15.60
CA ASN A 135 -2.17 -3.33 16.36
C ASN A 135 -0.63 -3.24 16.42
N GLY A 136 -0.05 -2.25 15.71
CA GLY A 136 1.39 -2.04 15.74
C GLY A 136 2.17 -2.84 14.68
N THR A 137 3.49 -2.90 14.87
CA THR A 137 4.45 -3.48 13.93
C THR A 137 5.07 -4.79 14.42
N GLU A 138 4.53 -5.35 15.49
CA GLU A 138 5.10 -6.54 16.10
C GLU A 138 4.93 -7.79 15.20
N GLU A 139 5.98 -8.60 15.17
CA GLU A 139 5.98 -9.84 14.39
C GLU A 139 5.23 -10.94 15.16
N ILE A 140 4.06 -11.34 14.68
CA ILE A 140 3.20 -12.34 15.35
C ILE A 140 2.91 -13.58 14.52
N ARG A 141 3.55 -13.73 13.35
CA ARG A 141 3.29 -14.88 12.46
C ARG A 141 3.58 -16.21 13.11
N ASP A 142 4.56 -16.27 14.01
CA ASP A 142 4.86 -17.46 14.81
C ASP A 142 3.72 -17.82 15.79
N LYS A 143 3.09 -16.83 16.43
CA LYS A 143 1.91 -17.01 17.29
C LYS A 143 0.72 -17.56 16.48
N ILE A 144 0.46 -16.93 15.33
CA ILE A 144 -0.59 -17.35 14.40
C ILE A 144 -0.37 -18.80 13.95
N PHE A 145 0.86 -19.12 13.52
CA PHE A 145 1.20 -20.47 13.08
C PHE A 145 1.00 -21.52 14.18
N LYS A 146 1.43 -21.24 15.41
CA LYS A 146 1.22 -22.13 16.57
C LYS A 146 -0.26 -22.39 16.85
N LEU A 147 -1.12 -21.35 16.71
CA LEU A 147 -2.57 -21.49 16.85
C LEU A 147 -3.18 -22.38 15.76
N ILE A 148 -2.74 -22.23 14.52
CA ILE A 148 -3.15 -23.06 13.40
C ILE A 148 -2.82 -24.53 13.66
N VAL A 149 -1.58 -24.82 14.07
CA VAL A 149 -1.13 -26.17 14.39
C VAL A 149 -1.87 -26.76 15.58
N LYS A 150 -2.06 -25.99 16.65
CA LYS A 150 -2.80 -26.40 17.86
C LYS A 150 -4.24 -26.84 17.54
N ASN A 151 -4.88 -26.15 16.60
CA ASN A 151 -6.25 -26.44 16.18
C ASN A 151 -6.31 -27.51 15.06
N LYS A 152 -5.18 -28.10 14.67
CA LYS A 152 -5.08 -29.09 13.59
C LYS A 152 -5.58 -28.58 12.23
N TRP A 153 -5.47 -27.28 12.00
CA TRP A 153 -5.78 -26.67 10.71
C TRP A 153 -4.61 -26.76 9.76
N ILE A 154 -4.87 -26.63 8.48
CA ILE A 154 -3.85 -26.68 7.42
C ILE A 154 -3.66 -25.25 6.91
N LEU A 155 -2.43 -24.77 6.96
CA LEU A 155 -2.04 -23.46 6.40
C LEU A 155 -1.65 -23.62 4.93
N TYR A 156 -2.29 -22.88 4.04
CA TYR A 156 -1.95 -22.80 2.61
C TYR A 156 -1.21 -21.52 2.26
N GLU A 157 -1.59 -20.41 2.90
CA GLU A 157 -0.96 -19.11 2.64
C GLU A 157 -0.92 -18.29 3.93
N MET A 158 0.20 -17.59 4.13
CA MET A 158 0.36 -16.55 5.14
C MET A 158 1.23 -15.45 4.56
N THR A 159 0.61 -14.33 4.20
CA THR A 159 1.29 -13.17 3.60
C THR A 159 1.07 -11.92 4.43
N THR A 160 2.11 -11.12 4.57
CA THR A 160 2.01 -9.81 5.24
C THR A 160 1.83 -8.73 4.18
N VAL A 161 0.75 -7.98 4.30
CA VAL A 161 0.48 -6.82 3.47
C VAL A 161 0.67 -5.58 4.33
N LYS A 162 1.56 -4.70 3.89
CA LYS A 162 1.70 -3.35 4.47
C LYS A 162 0.78 -2.43 3.71
N SER A 163 0.20 -1.44 4.40
CA SER A 163 -0.62 -0.42 3.74
C SER A 163 0.15 0.24 2.59
N SER A 164 -0.43 0.24 1.42
CA SER A 164 0.10 0.94 0.24
C SER A 164 -0.20 2.44 0.31
N LEU A 165 0.43 3.25 -0.53
CA LEU A 165 0.03 4.66 -0.66
C LEU A 165 -1.40 4.79 -1.20
N GLU A 166 -1.91 3.80 -1.95
CA GLU A 166 -3.31 3.75 -2.38
C GLU A 166 -4.27 3.69 -1.18
N ASP A 167 -3.98 2.83 -0.20
CA ASP A 167 -4.80 2.72 1.02
C ASP A 167 -4.79 4.03 1.81
N ILE A 168 -3.60 4.65 1.91
CA ILE A 168 -3.41 5.95 2.57
C ILE A 168 -4.20 7.04 1.85
N PHE A 169 -4.11 7.09 0.54
CA PHE A 169 -4.84 8.04 -0.30
C PHE A 169 -6.35 7.90 -0.11
N HIS A 170 -6.88 6.68 -0.13
CA HIS A 170 -8.29 6.40 0.12
C HIS A 170 -8.74 6.90 1.51
N ILE A 171 -7.96 6.63 2.56
CA ILE A 171 -8.27 7.08 3.92
C ILE A 171 -8.32 8.61 4.00
N LEU A 172 -7.35 9.31 3.40
CA LEU A 172 -7.24 10.76 3.45
C LEU A 172 -8.34 11.44 2.63
N THR A 173 -8.72 10.87 1.49
CA THR A 173 -9.75 11.46 0.62
C THR A 173 -11.17 11.19 1.12
N GLN A 174 -11.43 10.05 1.78
CA GLN A 174 -12.74 9.74 2.36
C GLN A 174 -13.06 10.61 3.60
N LYS A 175 -12.07 10.90 4.45
CA LYS A 175 -12.28 11.78 5.61
C LYS A 175 -12.74 13.19 5.22
N THR A 176 -12.27 13.70 4.09
CA THR A 176 -12.64 15.03 3.61
C THR A 176 -14.07 15.09 3.05
N SER A 177 -14.62 13.95 2.59
CA SER A 177 -15.99 13.86 2.07
C SER A 177 -17.06 13.76 3.17
N GLY A 178 -16.68 13.44 4.40
CA GLY A 178 -17.58 13.29 5.56
C GLY A 178 -17.84 14.58 6.36
N GLU A 179 -17.02 15.62 6.19
CA GLU A 179 -17.14 16.88 6.93
C GLU A 179 -18.04 17.94 6.26
N ASN A 180 -18.63 17.63 5.11
CA ASN A 180 -19.52 18.53 4.36
C ASN A 180 -20.98 18.00 4.31
N LYS A 181 -21.51 17.46 5.41
CA LYS A 181 -22.96 17.24 5.58
C LYS A 181 -23.47 17.89 6.84
#